data_91dcf49505c55ca24b758c63e8539881
#
_entry.id   91dcf49505c55ca24b758c63e8539881
#
_cell.length_a   1.000
_cell.length_b   1.000
_cell.length_c   1.000
_cell.angle_alpha   90.00
_cell.angle_beta   90.00
_cell.angle_gamma   90.00
#
_symmetry.space_group_name_H-M   'P 1'
#
loop_
_entity.id
_entity.type
_entity.pdbx_description
1 polymer ?
#
loop_
_entity_poly.entity_id
_entity_poly.type
_entity_poly.pdbx_seq_one_letter_code
_entity_poly.pdbx_strand_id
1 'polypeptide(L)'
;KSLHEALNDCKDLLMIRYDILKNIKAKQAPILYMSGAISKLKAEDTIEPLLNNGYSSASIGYVGLHNCLTALYGKGLDDRTEETSKRATKIMQYLRDYCDEQKDKTKIGFSLYGSPAETLATKFCLEDVKDFGVIDGVNDNGYYENSFHYPSNELISPFDKLDLESESSSLSSGGAISFVELGDMTKNLVALEDIIRYSYDKTHFLGISSISDKCLKCGYTGEMFTKENSDTEFECPVCKNDDKMLLSIIRKLCGYLGSIFERPVINGKMKEIKNRKNNKGCN
;
A
#
# COMPACT_ATOMS: atom_id res chain seq x y z
N LYS A 1 15.43 -18.43 -3.84
CA LYS A 1 14.50 -18.95 -2.83
C LYS A 1 13.12 -19.14 -3.45
N SER A 2 12.45 -20.24 -3.12
CA SER A 2 11.05 -20.42 -3.53
C SER A 2 10.13 -19.50 -2.70
N LEU A 3 8.93 -19.24 -3.22
CA LEU A 3 7.91 -18.47 -2.47
C LEU A 3 7.58 -19.13 -1.12
N HIS A 4 7.53 -20.48 -1.10
CA HIS A 4 7.27 -21.24 0.13
C HIS A 4 8.36 -21.04 1.18
N GLU A 5 9.63 -21.06 0.79
CA GLU A 5 10.76 -20.80 1.69
C GLU A 5 10.72 -19.39 2.27
N ALA A 6 10.38 -18.39 1.44
CA ALA A 6 10.22 -17.01 1.90
C ALA A 6 9.08 -16.87 2.91
N LEU A 7 7.96 -17.56 2.69
CA LEU A 7 6.85 -17.59 3.64
C LEU A 7 7.23 -18.24 4.97
N ASN A 8 8.01 -19.33 4.94
CA ASN A 8 8.51 -19.97 6.16
C ASN A 8 9.45 -19.06 6.94
N ASP A 9 10.35 -18.33 6.27
CA ASP A 9 11.22 -17.35 6.94
C ASP A 9 10.39 -16.23 7.60
N CYS A 10 9.39 -15.71 6.90
CA CYS A 10 8.48 -14.69 7.46
C CYS A 10 7.74 -15.23 8.71
N LYS A 11 7.22 -16.44 8.63
CA LYS A 11 6.57 -17.11 9.77
C LYS A 11 7.54 -17.27 10.93
N ASP A 12 8.77 -17.76 10.70
CA ASP A 12 9.74 -17.99 11.74
C ASP A 12 10.15 -16.68 12.45
N LEU A 13 10.34 -15.61 11.69
CA LEU A 13 10.59 -14.27 12.25
C LEU A 13 9.41 -13.75 13.08
N LEU A 14 8.18 -13.95 12.61
CA LEU A 14 6.97 -13.58 13.38
C LEU A 14 6.83 -14.40 14.66
N MET A 15 7.21 -15.69 14.63
CA MET A 15 7.22 -16.54 15.85
C MET A 15 8.28 -16.11 16.85
N ILE A 16 9.48 -15.74 16.41
CA ILE A 16 10.50 -15.16 17.28
C ILE A 16 9.97 -13.87 17.92
N ARG A 17 9.33 -13.01 17.15
CA ARG A 17 8.71 -11.78 17.65
C ARG A 17 7.60 -12.08 18.67
N TYR A 18 6.76 -13.07 18.41
CA TYR A 18 5.73 -13.52 19.34
C TYR A 18 6.34 -13.97 20.67
N ASP A 19 7.40 -14.79 20.64
CA ASP A 19 8.07 -15.29 21.85
C ASP A 19 8.68 -14.16 22.71
N ILE A 20 9.11 -13.08 22.08
CA ILE A 20 9.56 -11.88 22.79
C ILE A 20 8.35 -11.14 23.39
N LEU A 21 7.31 -10.91 22.59
CA LEU A 21 6.16 -10.09 22.99
C LEU A 21 5.34 -10.73 24.12
N LYS A 22 5.14 -12.07 24.12
CA LYS A 22 4.31 -12.75 25.12
C LYS A 22 4.75 -12.51 26.55
N ASN A 23 6.05 -12.18 26.76
CA ASN A 23 6.62 -11.93 28.08
C ASN A 23 6.57 -10.45 28.49
N ILE A 24 6.11 -9.56 27.64
CA ILE A 24 6.00 -8.12 27.96
C ILE A 24 4.94 -7.90 29.02
N LYS A 25 5.26 -7.08 30.02
CA LYS A 25 4.33 -6.70 31.09
C LYS A 25 3.44 -5.54 30.66
N ALA A 26 2.17 -5.58 31.07
CA ALA A 26 1.20 -4.54 30.74
C ALA A 26 1.63 -3.13 31.14
N LYS A 27 2.39 -3.00 32.22
CA LYS A 27 2.96 -1.72 32.71
C LYS A 27 3.92 -1.03 31.71
N GLN A 28 4.44 -1.75 30.69
CA GLN A 28 5.31 -1.15 29.70
C GLN A 28 4.55 -0.24 28.71
N ALA A 29 3.24 -0.46 28.55
CA ALA A 29 2.37 0.43 27.77
C ALA A 29 1.00 0.55 28.47
N PRO A 30 0.93 1.25 29.61
CA PRO A 30 -0.25 1.27 30.48
C PRO A 30 -1.49 1.85 29.79
N ILE A 31 -1.34 2.85 28.95
CA ILE A 31 -2.46 3.42 28.18
C ILE A 31 -3.11 2.35 27.29
N LEU A 32 -2.32 1.49 26.64
CA LEU A 32 -2.85 0.45 25.76
C LEU A 32 -3.44 -0.72 26.55
N TYR A 33 -2.72 -1.23 27.55
CA TYR A 33 -3.02 -2.53 28.13
C TYR A 33 -3.76 -2.46 29.47
N MET A 34 -3.70 -1.33 30.20
CA MET A 34 -4.29 -1.22 31.55
C MET A 34 -5.50 -0.28 31.61
N SER A 35 -5.56 0.75 30.77
CA SER A 35 -6.59 1.79 30.83
C SER A 35 -7.90 1.45 30.13
N GLY A 36 -7.96 0.34 29.39
CA GLY A 36 -9.15 -0.10 28.67
C GLY A 36 -9.14 0.25 27.18
N ALA A 37 -8.05 0.81 26.64
CA ALA A 37 -7.95 1.05 25.19
C ALA A 37 -7.97 -0.27 24.40
N ILE A 38 -7.11 -1.23 24.78
CA ILE A 38 -7.10 -2.58 24.21
C ILE A 38 -7.57 -3.59 25.26
N SER A 39 -7.14 -3.44 26.51
CA SER A 39 -7.45 -4.37 27.60
C SER A 39 -7.46 -3.67 28.95
N LYS A 40 -7.77 -4.43 30.01
CA LYS A 40 -7.73 -3.99 31.42
C LYS A 40 -6.83 -4.92 32.25
N LEU A 41 -5.65 -5.24 31.73
CA LEU A 41 -4.66 -6.07 32.45
C LEU A 41 -4.10 -5.32 33.65
N LYS A 42 -3.65 -6.07 34.63
CA LYS A 42 -2.89 -5.53 35.79
C LYS A 42 -1.44 -5.26 35.37
N ALA A 43 -0.74 -4.40 36.11
CA ALA A 43 0.61 -3.95 35.79
C ALA A 43 1.62 -5.11 35.54
N GLU A 44 1.51 -6.17 36.35
CA GLU A 44 2.43 -7.33 36.32
C GLU A 44 1.94 -8.46 35.38
N ASP A 45 0.72 -8.36 34.83
CA ASP A 45 0.24 -9.36 33.88
C ASP A 45 1.04 -9.26 32.58
N THR A 46 1.24 -10.39 31.91
CA THR A 46 1.79 -10.39 30.53
C THR A 46 0.73 -10.08 29.51
N ILE A 47 1.16 -9.58 28.33
CA ILE A 47 0.23 -9.33 27.21
C ILE A 47 -0.08 -10.59 26.40
N GLU A 48 0.45 -11.75 26.77
CA GLU A 48 0.25 -13.02 26.06
C GLU A 48 -1.22 -13.33 25.73
N PRO A 49 -2.20 -13.13 26.64
CA PRO A 49 -3.61 -13.38 26.31
C PRO A 49 -4.13 -12.56 25.12
N LEU A 50 -3.50 -11.39 24.84
CA LEU A 50 -3.86 -10.50 23.75
C LEU A 50 -3.22 -10.92 22.41
N LEU A 51 -2.28 -11.86 22.43
CA LEU A 51 -1.57 -12.34 21.23
C LEU A 51 -2.22 -13.61 20.67
N ASN A 52 -3.12 -14.24 21.41
CA ASN A 52 -3.70 -15.54 21.09
C ASN A 52 -5.17 -15.42 20.66
N ASN A 53 -5.71 -16.55 20.15
CA ASN A 53 -7.13 -16.73 19.85
C ASN A 53 -7.71 -15.67 18.87
N GLY A 54 -6.88 -15.14 17.97
CA GLY A 54 -7.32 -14.16 16.96
C GLY A 54 -7.56 -12.75 17.51
N TYR A 55 -7.19 -12.47 18.78
CA TYR A 55 -7.31 -11.12 19.33
C TYR A 55 -6.34 -10.14 18.68
N SER A 56 -5.11 -10.59 18.38
CA SER A 56 -4.17 -9.87 17.53
C SER A 56 -3.77 -10.70 16.32
N SER A 57 -3.20 -10.07 15.30
CA SER A 57 -2.75 -10.75 14.09
C SER A 57 -1.23 -10.72 13.94
N ALA A 58 -0.68 -11.83 13.43
CA ALA A 58 0.67 -11.93 12.88
C ALA A 58 0.55 -11.85 11.36
N SER A 59 0.77 -10.66 10.79
CA SER A 59 0.48 -10.43 9.38
C SER A 59 1.73 -10.62 8.52
N ILE A 60 1.59 -11.43 7.45
CA ILE A 60 2.55 -11.53 6.36
C ILE A 60 2.13 -10.52 5.30
N GLY A 61 2.99 -9.53 5.05
CA GLY A 61 2.76 -8.54 4.02
C GLY A 61 3.44 -8.92 2.70
N TYR A 62 2.91 -8.43 1.60
CA TYR A 62 3.47 -8.64 0.27
C TYR A 62 3.48 -7.35 -0.55
N VAL A 63 4.39 -7.27 -1.52
CA VAL A 63 4.50 -6.18 -2.50
C VAL A 63 4.78 -6.78 -3.88
N GLY A 64 4.46 -6.06 -4.94
CA GLY A 64 4.92 -6.38 -6.30
C GLY A 64 4.16 -7.50 -7.00
N LEU A 65 2.87 -7.72 -6.74
CA LEU A 65 2.10 -8.74 -7.46
C LEU A 65 2.14 -8.51 -8.98
N HIS A 66 1.98 -7.27 -9.44
CA HIS A 66 2.12 -6.90 -10.85
C HIS A 66 3.49 -7.30 -11.41
N ASN A 67 4.57 -6.88 -10.72
CA ASN A 67 5.94 -7.15 -11.15
C ASN A 67 6.28 -8.65 -11.12
N CYS A 68 5.75 -9.38 -10.13
CA CYS A 68 5.88 -10.84 -10.05
C CYS A 68 5.23 -11.54 -11.25
N LEU A 69 4.03 -11.13 -11.64
CA LEU A 69 3.34 -11.67 -12.81
C LEU A 69 4.13 -11.38 -14.09
N THR A 70 4.63 -10.14 -14.24
CA THR A 70 5.46 -9.75 -15.38
C THR A 70 6.74 -10.61 -15.45
N ALA A 71 7.42 -10.80 -14.31
CA ALA A 71 8.64 -11.63 -14.26
C ALA A 71 8.38 -13.10 -14.60
N LEU A 72 7.25 -13.67 -14.15
CA LEU A 72 6.95 -15.09 -14.37
C LEU A 72 6.33 -15.39 -15.75
N TYR A 73 5.55 -14.46 -16.28
CA TYR A 73 4.70 -14.73 -17.45
C TYR A 73 4.88 -13.71 -18.59
N GLY A 74 5.74 -12.72 -18.43
CA GLY A 74 5.92 -11.63 -19.40
C GLY A 74 4.77 -10.63 -19.48
N LYS A 75 3.78 -10.74 -18.59
CA LYS A 75 2.56 -9.91 -18.55
C LYS A 75 2.11 -9.69 -17.12
N GLY A 76 1.90 -8.44 -16.75
CA GLY A 76 1.41 -8.03 -15.45
C GLY A 76 -0.09 -7.70 -15.43
N LEU A 77 -0.56 -7.04 -14.38
CA LEU A 77 -1.98 -6.69 -14.21
C LEU A 77 -2.50 -5.72 -15.30
N ASP A 78 -1.62 -5.01 -15.98
CA ASP A 78 -1.90 -4.12 -17.10
C ASP A 78 -2.39 -4.83 -18.36
N ASP A 79 -2.11 -6.13 -18.51
CA ASP A 79 -2.63 -6.99 -19.59
C ASP A 79 -4.16 -7.15 -19.53
N ARG A 80 -4.78 -7.03 -18.37
CA ARG A 80 -6.24 -7.07 -18.11
C ARG A 80 -6.97 -8.28 -18.68
N THR A 81 -6.25 -9.37 -18.99
CA THR A 81 -6.88 -10.60 -19.48
C THR A 81 -7.38 -11.46 -18.33
N GLU A 82 -8.38 -12.29 -18.60
CA GLU A 82 -8.90 -13.27 -17.64
C GLU A 82 -7.80 -14.25 -17.20
N GLU A 83 -6.86 -14.59 -18.09
CA GLU A 83 -5.73 -15.45 -17.76
C GLU A 83 -4.81 -14.81 -16.73
N THR A 84 -4.45 -13.53 -16.91
CA THR A 84 -3.60 -12.80 -15.97
C THR A 84 -4.30 -12.66 -14.61
N SER A 85 -5.59 -12.37 -14.60
CA SER A 85 -6.40 -12.33 -13.37
C SER A 85 -6.40 -13.68 -12.65
N LYS A 86 -6.61 -14.78 -13.35
CA LYS A 86 -6.54 -16.14 -12.76
C LYS A 86 -5.17 -16.48 -12.18
N ARG A 87 -4.08 -16.03 -12.84
CA ARG A 87 -2.71 -16.22 -12.33
C ARG A 87 -2.48 -15.42 -11.06
N ALA A 88 -2.93 -14.15 -11.03
CA ALA A 88 -2.90 -13.30 -9.84
C ALA A 88 -3.64 -13.95 -8.67
N THR A 89 -4.90 -14.34 -8.89
CA THR A 89 -5.71 -15.03 -7.88
C THR A 89 -5.05 -16.29 -7.36
N LYS A 90 -4.46 -17.12 -8.24
CA LYS A 90 -3.77 -18.33 -7.81
C LYS A 90 -2.59 -18.05 -6.87
N ILE A 91 -1.80 -17.02 -7.13
CA ILE A 91 -0.71 -16.60 -6.24
C ILE A 91 -1.29 -16.10 -4.92
N MET A 92 -2.31 -15.24 -4.98
CA MET A 92 -2.95 -14.68 -3.79
C MET A 92 -3.62 -15.74 -2.92
N GLN A 93 -4.30 -16.71 -3.54
CA GLN A 93 -4.91 -17.84 -2.83
C GLN A 93 -3.86 -18.68 -2.12
N TYR A 94 -2.72 -18.96 -2.77
CA TYR A 94 -1.63 -19.69 -2.15
C TYR A 94 -1.07 -18.97 -0.91
N LEU A 95 -0.90 -17.65 -0.98
CA LEU A 95 -0.46 -16.83 0.16
C LEU A 95 -1.49 -16.86 1.30
N ARG A 96 -2.76 -16.78 0.95
CA ARG A 96 -3.87 -16.84 1.90
C ARG A 96 -3.96 -18.19 2.59
N ASP A 97 -3.93 -19.28 1.82
CA ASP A 97 -4.01 -20.66 2.33
C ASP A 97 -2.85 -20.93 3.30
N TYR A 98 -1.65 -20.43 2.98
CA TYR A 98 -0.51 -20.54 3.89
C TYR A 98 -0.78 -19.85 5.23
N CYS A 99 -1.32 -18.62 5.22
CA CYS A 99 -1.67 -17.91 6.46
C CYS A 99 -2.72 -18.66 7.28
N ASP A 100 -3.76 -19.17 6.63
CA ASP A 100 -4.84 -19.91 7.28
C ASP A 100 -4.31 -21.23 7.88
N GLU A 101 -3.43 -21.95 7.16
CA GLU A 101 -2.75 -23.14 7.68
C GLU A 101 -1.90 -22.83 8.94
N GLN A 102 -1.12 -21.73 8.92
CA GLN A 102 -0.32 -21.35 10.09
C GLN A 102 -1.19 -20.93 11.27
N LYS A 103 -2.30 -20.23 11.02
CA LYS A 103 -3.30 -19.91 12.05
C LYS A 103 -3.86 -21.16 12.71
N ASP A 104 -4.20 -22.18 11.92
CA ASP A 104 -4.74 -23.45 12.46
C ASP A 104 -3.70 -24.20 13.26
N LYS A 105 -2.44 -24.23 12.83
CA LYS A 105 -1.35 -24.93 13.53
C LYS A 105 -0.93 -24.24 14.82
N THR A 106 -0.84 -22.93 14.81
CA THR A 106 -0.25 -22.15 15.95
C THR A 106 -1.28 -21.57 16.89
N LYS A 107 -2.54 -21.44 16.46
CA LYS A 107 -3.63 -20.68 17.12
C LYS A 107 -3.33 -19.17 17.28
N ILE A 108 -2.29 -18.68 16.60
CA ILE A 108 -1.99 -17.25 16.45
C ILE A 108 -2.73 -16.76 15.21
N GLY A 109 -3.23 -15.53 15.24
CA GLY A 109 -3.99 -14.92 14.15
C GLY A 109 -3.12 -14.57 12.93
N PHE A 110 -2.55 -15.59 12.25
CA PHE A 110 -1.86 -15.34 10.98
C PHE A 110 -2.83 -14.78 9.94
N SER A 111 -2.37 -13.78 9.21
CA SER A 111 -3.20 -13.10 8.19
C SER A 111 -2.34 -12.61 7.04
N LEU A 112 -2.93 -12.52 5.85
CA LEU A 112 -2.30 -11.93 4.67
C LEU A 112 -2.65 -10.44 4.59
N TYR A 113 -1.63 -9.58 4.49
CA TYR A 113 -1.79 -8.14 4.52
C TYR A 113 -1.34 -7.47 3.22
N GLY A 114 -2.25 -6.76 2.56
CA GLY A 114 -1.95 -5.91 1.42
C GLY A 114 -1.13 -4.70 1.86
N SER A 115 0.19 -4.88 2.00
CA SER A 115 1.07 -3.89 2.62
C SER A 115 1.11 -2.58 1.83
N PRO A 116 0.75 -1.44 2.44
CA PRO A 116 1.06 -0.13 1.89
C PRO A 116 2.54 0.18 2.13
N ALA A 117 3.42 -0.36 1.29
CA ALA A 117 4.86 -0.30 1.47
C ALA A 117 5.44 1.05 1.00
N GLU A 118 5.86 1.91 1.92
CA GLU A 118 6.45 3.22 1.60
C GLU A 118 7.88 3.10 1.07
N THR A 119 8.72 2.34 1.76
CA THR A 119 10.15 2.19 1.43
C THR A 119 10.53 0.80 0.96
N LEU A 120 9.81 -0.25 1.40
CA LEU A 120 10.15 -1.64 1.08
C LEU A 120 10.04 -1.93 -0.41
N ALA A 121 9.02 -1.40 -1.09
CA ALA A 121 8.84 -1.57 -2.52
C ALA A 121 10.07 -1.10 -3.33
N THR A 122 10.66 0.04 -2.92
CA THR A 122 11.90 0.53 -3.53
C THR A 122 13.11 -0.30 -3.11
N LYS A 123 13.23 -0.63 -1.80
CA LYS A 123 14.40 -1.38 -1.31
C LYS A 123 14.50 -2.76 -1.94
N PHE A 124 13.40 -3.51 -2.01
CA PHE A 124 13.37 -4.83 -2.65
C PHE A 124 13.74 -4.73 -4.13
N CYS A 125 13.17 -3.77 -4.85
CA CYS A 125 13.51 -3.53 -6.24
C CYS A 125 15.01 -3.26 -6.44
N LEU A 126 15.61 -2.41 -5.61
CA LEU A 126 17.04 -2.06 -5.70
C LEU A 126 17.96 -3.23 -5.33
N GLU A 127 17.58 -4.07 -4.38
CA GLU A 127 18.35 -5.29 -4.05
C GLU A 127 18.26 -6.30 -5.21
N ASP A 128 17.06 -6.51 -5.77
CA ASP A 128 16.90 -7.40 -6.92
C ASP A 128 17.65 -6.89 -8.17
N VAL A 129 17.75 -5.57 -8.38
CA VAL A 129 18.60 -4.99 -9.44
C VAL A 129 20.07 -5.31 -9.23
N LYS A 130 20.56 -5.36 -7.99
CA LYS A 130 21.95 -5.75 -7.70
C LYS A 130 22.21 -7.23 -8.00
N ASP A 131 21.25 -8.08 -7.65
CA ASP A 131 21.40 -9.52 -7.77
C ASP A 131 21.14 -10.04 -9.20
N PHE A 132 20.20 -9.44 -9.92
CA PHE A 132 19.69 -9.94 -11.20
C PHE A 132 19.86 -8.95 -12.37
N GLY A 133 20.31 -7.73 -12.10
CA GLY A 133 20.33 -6.65 -13.09
C GLY A 133 18.96 -6.01 -13.32
N VAL A 134 18.93 -5.07 -14.26
CA VAL A 134 17.68 -4.42 -14.67
C VAL A 134 16.92 -5.31 -15.63
N ILE A 135 15.66 -5.59 -15.32
CA ILE A 135 14.72 -6.38 -16.11
C ILE A 135 13.57 -5.48 -16.53
N ASP A 136 13.41 -5.29 -17.83
CA ASP A 136 12.39 -4.42 -18.44
C ASP A 136 10.98 -4.83 -18.02
N GLY A 137 10.16 -3.84 -17.64
CA GLY A 137 8.80 -4.03 -17.14
C GLY A 137 8.70 -4.67 -15.74
N VAL A 138 9.82 -5.07 -15.12
CA VAL A 138 9.82 -5.69 -13.79
C VAL A 138 10.39 -4.76 -12.73
N ASN A 139 11.66 -4.34 -12.86
CA ASN A 139 12.37 -3.53 -11.86
C ASN A 139 13.02 -2.26 -12.43
N ASP A 140 12.84 -1.98 -13.70
CA ASP A 140 13.39 -0.83 -14.44
C ASP A 140 12.85 0.52 -13.95
N ASN A 141 11.66 0.54 -13.36
CA ASN A 141 11.10 1.72 -12.71
C ASN A 141 11.83 2.13 -11.43
N GLY A 142 12.65 1.23 -10.83
CA GLY A 142 13.35 1.46 -9.57
C GLY A 142 12.45 1.35 -8.32
N TYR A 143 11.26 0.82 -8.48
CA TYR A 143 10.32 0.45 -7.41
C TYR A 143 9.39 -0.66 -7.90
N TYR A 144 8.84 -1.44 -6.96
CA TYR A 144 7.75 -2.38 -7.20
C TYR A 144 6.40 -1.73 -6.86
N GLU A 145 5.35 -2.17 -7.54
CA GLU A 145 4.00 -1.75 -7.16
C GLU A 145 3.63 -2.25 -5.77
N ASN A 146 2.85 -1.47 -5.03
CA ASN A 146 2.41 -1.87 -3.70
C ASN A 146 1.43 -3.04 -3.79
N SER A 147 1.64 -4.04 -2.95
CA SER A 147 0.73 -5.19 -2.78
C SER A 147 0.19 -5.73 -4.11
N PHE A 148 -1.14 -5.66 -4.31
CA PHE A 148 -1.89 -6.15 -5.48
C PHE A 148 -2.29 -5.04 -6.44
N HIS A 149 -1.79 -3.81 -6.25
CA HIS A 149 -2.28 -2.69 -7.04
C HIS A 149 -1.93 -2.78 -8.52
N TYR A 150 -2.87 -2.30 -9.31
CA TYR A 150 -2.65 -1.98 -10.72
C TYR A 150 -1.51 -0.97 -10.86
N PRO A 151 -0.64 -1.10 -11.90
CA PRO A 151 0.51 -0.20 -12.04
C PRO A 151 0.11 1.27 -12.01
N SER A 152 0.77 2.01 -11.14
CA SER A 152 0.43 3.41 -10.86
C SER A 152 0.73 4.36 -12.02
N ASN A 153 1.62 3.96 -12.92
CA ASN A 153 2.01 4.69 -14.13
C ASN A 153 1.15 4.35 -15.36
N GLU A 154 0.15 3.48 -15.22
CA GLU A 154 -0.76 3.09 -16.30
C GLU A 154 -2.16 3.69 -16.13
N LEU A 155 -2.85 3.88 -17.24
CA LEU A 155 -4.19 4.47 -17.26
C LEU A 155 -5.27 3.40 -17.13
N ILE A 156 -6.16 3.59 -16.17
CA ILE A 156 -7.30 2.73 -15.93
C ILE A 156 -8.47 3.55 -15.38
N SER A 157 -9.72 3.14 -15.65
CA SER A 157 -10.86 3.74 -14.96
C SER A 157 -10.93 3.31 -13.50
N PRO A 158 -11.54 4.12 -12.59
CA PRO A 158 -11.73 3.70 -11.20
C PRO A 158 -12.50 2.39 -11.07
N PHE A 159 -13.49 2.18 -11.93
CA PHE A 159 -14.35 0.99 -11.93
C PHE A 159 -13.57 -0.26 -12.33
N ASP A 160 -12.87 -0.21 -13.47
CA ASP A 160 -12.04 -1.34 -13.94
C ASP A 160 -10.94 -1.67 -12.93
N LYS A 161 -10.33 -0.64 -12.32
CA LYS A 161 -9.31 -0.84 -11.28
C LYS A 161 -9.88 -1.57 -10.07
N LEU A 162 -11.04 -1.16 -9.58
CA LEU A 162 -11.72 -1.80 -8.46
C LEU A 162 -12.09 -3.24 -8.78
N ASP A 163 -12.54 -3.53 -10.01
CA ASP A 163 -12.84 -4.90 -10.46
C ASP A 163 -11.60 -5.79 -10.47
N LEU A 164 -10.50 -5.30 -11.06
CA LEU A 164 -9.24 -6.05 -11.11
C LEU A 164 -8.63 -6.32 -9.74
N GLU A 165 -8.78 -5.39 -8.81
CA GLU A 165 -8.21 -5.48 -7.45
C GLU A 165 -9.10 -6.24 -6.46
N SER A 166 -10.40 -6.42 -6.75
CA SER A 166 -11.40 -6.86 -5.77
C SER A 166 -11.11 -8.24 -5.21
N GLU A 167 -10.72 -9.21 -6.04
CA GLU A 167 -10.42 -10.57 -5.61
C GLU A 167 -9.16 -10.63 -4.74
N SER A 168 -8.10 -9.95 -5.13
CA SER A 168 -6.87 -9.83 -4.33
C SER A 168 -7.11 -9.11 -3.02
N SER A 169 -7.95 -8.07 -3.03
CA SER A 169 -8.38 -7.37 -1.81
C SER A 169 -9.11 -8.33 -0.86
N SER A 170 -10.06 -9.12 -1.35
CA SER A 170 -10.84 -10.07 -0.54
C SER A 170 -9.98 -11.17 0.07
N LEU A 171 -8.93 -11.61 -0.62
CA LEU A 171 -7.98 -12.61 -0.14
C LEU A 171 -7.01 -12.06 0.92
N SER A 172 -6.86 -10.74 1.01
CA SER A 172 -5.98 -10.08 1.98
C SER A 172 -6.65 -9.97 3.36
N SER A 173 -6.71 -11.10 4.09
CA SER A 173 -7.42 -11.25 5.38
C SER A 173 -6.93 -10.35 6.51
N GLY A 174 -5.73 -9.84 6.42
CA GLY A 174 -5.14 -8.89 7.38
C GLY A 174 -5.47 -7.44 7.08
N GLY A 175 -6.19 -7.19 6.01
CA GLY A 175 -6.59 -5.87 5.52
C GLY A 175 -5.91 -5.48 4.21
N ALA A 176 -6.61 -4.66 3.46
CA ALA A 176 -6.17 -4.09 2.19
C ALA A 176 -6.85 -2.74 1.98
N ILE A 177 -6.20 -1.86 1.24
CA ILE A 177 -6.75 -0.58 0.83
C ILE A 177 -6.65 -0.50 -0.69
N SER A 178 -7.77 -0.34 -1.38
CA SER A 178 -7.76 -0.01 -2.81
C SER A 178 -7.81 1.51 -2.97
N PHE A 179 -6.85 2.06 -3.70
CA PHE A 179 -6.80 3.49 -3.98
C PHE A 179 -7.28 3.79 -5.39
N VAL A 180 -8.10 4.84 -5.51
CA VAL A 180 -8.39 5.48 -6.80
C VAL A 180 -7.76 6.86 -6.83
N GLU A 181 -7.04 7.15 -7.92
CA GLU A 181 -6.37 8.41 -8.15
C GLU A 181 -7.31 9.30 -8.98
N LEU A 182 -7.90 10.32 -8.35
CA LEU A 182 -8.86 11.21 -8.98
C LEU A 182 -8.26 12.61 -9.17
N GLY A 183 -8.71 13.31 -10.20
CA GLY A 183 -8.50 14.74 -10.32
C GLY A 183 -9.37 15.53 -9.34
N ASP A 184 -9.54 16.82 -9.61
CA ASP A 184 -10.47 17.67 -8.83
C ASP A 184 -11.92 17.26 -9.10
N MET A 185 -12.57 16.66 -8.11
CA MET A 185 -13.95 16.18 -8.16
C MET A 185 -14.98 17.19 -7.61
N THR A 186 -14.55 18.41 -7.26
CA THR A 186 -15.44 19.42 -6.67
C THR A 186 -16.62 19.80 -7.58
N LYS A 187 -16.45 19.64 -8.89
CA LYS A 187 -17.48 19.92 -9.89
C LYS A 187 -18.20 18.68 -10.42
N ASN A 188 -17.85 17.49 -9.90
CA ASN A 188 -18.44 16.22 -10.36
C ASN A 188 -18.67 15.27 -9.17
N LEU A 189 -19.48 15.74 -8.22
CA LEU A 189 -19.80 14.96 -7.01
C LEU A 189 -20.62 13.70 -7.32
N VAL A 190 -21.38 13.69 -8.42
CA VAL A 190 -22.15 12.51 -8.85
C VAL A 190 -21.19 11.35 -9.19
N ALA A 191 -20.18 11.62 -10.00
CA ALA A 191 -19.18 10.57 -10.32
C ALA A 191 -18.42 10.11 -9.08
N LEU A 192 -18.14 11.00 -8.13
CA LEU A 192 -17.52 10.62 -6.86
C LEU A 192 -18.44 9.68 -6.05
N GLU A 193 -19.74 9.99 -5.97
CA GLU A 193 -20.74 9.15 -5.32
C GLU A 193 -20.82 7.78 -5.99
N ASP A 194 -20.85 7.73 -7.31
CA ASP A 194 -20.90 6.49 -8.10
C ASP A 194 -19.69 5.59 -7.80
N ILE A 195 -18.48 6.16 -7.73
CA ILE A 195 -17.28 5.41 -7.37
C ILE A 195 -17.39 4.84 -5.95
N ILE A 196 -17.83 5.65 -4.98
CA ILE A 196 -18.00 5.20 -3.59
C ILE A 196 -19.00 4.07 -3.51
N ARG A 197 -20.16 4.21 -4.16
CA ARG A 197 -21.19 3.16 -4.19
C ARG A 197 -20.69 1.88 -4.86
N TYR A 198 -19.99 2.02 -5.99
CA TYR A 198 -19.43 0.87 -6.70
C TYR A 198 -18.38 0.11 -5.89
N SER A 199 -17.59 0.82 -5.09
CA SER A 199 -16.53 0.21 -4.28
C SER A 199 -17.04 -0.65 -3.13
N TYR A 200 -18.32 -0.52 -2.74
CA TYR A 200 -18.89 -1.16 -1.55
C TYR A 200 -18.73 -2.68 -1.54
N ASP A 201 -18.96 -3.33 -2.69
CA ASP A 201 -18.82 -4.78 -2.83
C ASP A 201 -17.46 -5.23 -3.38
N LYS A 202 -16.52 -4.29 -3.59
CA LYS A 202 -15.25 -4.54 -4.28
C LYS A 202 -14.03 -4.49 -3.37
N THR A 203 -14.07 -3.72 -2.31
CA THR A 203 -12.90 -3.53 -1.44
C THR A 203 -13.29 -3.36 0.02
N HIS A 204 -12.39 -3.78 0.92
CA HIS A 204 -12.58 -3.57 2.36
C HIS A 204 -12.41 -2.11 2.77
N PHE A 205 -11.53 -1.38 2.09
CA PHE A 205 -11.27 0.02 2.36
C PHE A 205 -10.96 0.75 1.06
N LEU A 206 -11.74 1.77 0.75
CA LEU A 206 -11.51 2.66 -0.39
C LEU A 206 -10.68 3.86 0.07
N GLY A 207 -9.53 4.08 -0.55
CA GLY A 207 -8.76 5.32 -0.45
C GLY A 207 -8.99 6.18 -1.69
N ILE A 208 -9.39 7.43 -1.51
CA ILE A 208 -9.49 8.39 -2.60
C ILE A 208 -8.29 9.32 -2.51
N SER A 209 -7.50 9.37 -3.58
CA SER A 209 -6.37 10.26 -3.73
C SER A 209 -6.71 11.33 -4.75
N SER A 210 -6.82 12.57 -4.30
CA SER A 210 -6.93 13.72 -5.19
C SER A 210 -5.85 14.75 -4.86
N ILE A 211 -5.45 15.51 -5.87
CA ILE A 211 -4.44 16.55 -5.72
C ILE A 211 -5.09 17.78 -5.08
N SER A 212 -4.54 18.21 -3.95
CA SER A 212 -5.05 19.34 -3.17
C SER A 212 -3.92 20.25 -2.69
N ASP A 213 -3.01 20.59 -3.61
CA ASP A 213 -1.91 21.51 -3.28
C ASP A 213 -2.42 22.94 -3.09
N LYS A 214 -1.68 23.73 -2.31
CA LYS A 214 -2.03 25.11 -2.06
C LYS A 214 -0.79 26.03 -2.14
N CYS A 215 -0.92 27.12 -2.87
CA CYS A 215 0.05 28.21 -2.84
C CYS A 215 -0.37 29.24 -1.79
N LEU A 216 0.40 29.37 -0.72
CA LEU A 216 0.12 30.34 0.36
C LEU A 216 0.39 31.77 -0.06
N LYS A 217 1.15 32.00 -1.16
CA LYS A 217 1.45 33.35 -1.67
C LYS A 217 0.27 33.97 -2.42
N CYS A 218 -0.41 33.20 -3.28
CA CYS A 218 -1.51 33.74 -4.11
C CYS A 218 -2.89 33.11 -3.81
N GLY A 219 -2.96 32.12 -2.91
CA GLY A 219 -4.20 31.45 -2.53
C GLY A 219 -4.67 30.38 -3.52
N TYR A 220 -3.90 30.10 -4.61
CA TYR A 220 -4.28 29.06 -5.56
C TYR A 220 -4.37 27.68 -4.87
N THR A 221 -5.42 26.96 -5.17
CA THR A 221 -5.62 25.55 -4.77
C THR A 221 -5.79 24.71 -6.02
N GLY A 222 -5.02 23.64 -6.14
CA GLY A 222 -4.98 22.74 -7.30
C GLY A 222 -3.58 22.17 -7.48
N GLU A 223 -3.36 21.48 -8.58
CA GLU A 223 -2.07 20.86 -8.85
C GLU A 223 -0.95 21.88 -9.07
N MET A 224 0.15 21.73 -8.35
CA MET A 224 1.39 22.47 -8.62
C MET A 224 2.21 21.76 -9.68
N PHE A 225 2.85 22.53 -10.55
CA PHE A 225 3.71 21.97 -11.60
C PHE A 225 5.05 21.51 -10.99
N THR A 226 5.48 20.32 -11.39
CA THR A 226 6.84 19.87 -11.12
C THR A 226 7.79 20.56 -12.08
N LYS A 227 8.90 21.14 -11.58
CA LYS A 227 9.92 21.73 -12.44
C LYS A 227 10.60 20.66 -13.29
N GLU A 228 10.98 21.04 -14.51
CA GLU A 228 11.79 20.20 -15.38
C GLU A 228 13.09 19.82 -14.67
N ASN A 229 13.48 18.53 -14.78
CA ASN A 229 14.68 17.96 -14.17
C ASN A 229 14.73 17.91 -12.64
N SER A 230 13.59 18.08 -11.95
CA SER A 230 13.52 17.92 -10.51
C SER A 230 12.27 17.13 -10.09
N ASP A 231 12.44 16.18 -9.18
CA ASP A 231 11.32 15.40 -8.60
C ASP A 231 10.79 16.04 -7.31
N THR A 232 11.51 17.02 -6.78
CA THR A 232 11.22 17.66 -5.48
C THR A 232 10.98 19.16 -5.56
N GLU A 233 11.06 19.74 -6.76
CA GLU A 233 10.82 21.15 -6.95
C GLU A 233 9.50 21.41 -7.68
N PHE A 234 8.69 22.25 -7.08
CA PHE A 234 7.36 22.59 -7.57
C PHE A 234 7.25 24.10 -7.76
N GLU A 235 6.37 24.50 -8.67
CA GLU A 235 6.00 25.89 -8.87
C GLU A 235 4.48 26.07 -8.97
N CYS A 236 4.00 27.19 -8.47
CA CYS A 236 2.60 27.56 -8.63
C CYS A 236 2.28 27.90 -10.09
N PRO A 237 1.26 27.27 -10.72
CA PRO A 237 0.91 27.57 -12.10
C PRO A 237 0.45 29.02 -12.33
N VAL A 238 -0.05 29.67 -11.27
CA VAL A 238 -0.62 31.03 -11.34
C VAL A 238 0.44 32.10 -11.11
N CYS A 239 1.16 32.06 -9.97
CA CYS A 239 2.07 33.13 -9.60
C CYS A 239 3.56 32.78 -9.69
N LYS A 240 3.86 31.57 -10.21
CA LYS A 240 5.22 31.06 -10.37
C LYS A 240 6.06 31.01 -9.09
N ASN A 241 5.39 31.04 -7.94
CA ASN A 241 6.06 30.87 -6.66
C ASN A 241 6.61 29.44 -6.55
N ASP A 242 7.87 29.31 -6.17
CA ASP A 242 8.60 28.04 -5.97
C ASP A 242 9.21 27.92 -4.57
N ASP A 243 8.91 28.86 -3.70
CA ASP A 243 9.34 28.80 -2.31
C ASP A 243 8.60 27.65 -1.58
N LYS A 244 9.36 26.64 -1.17
CA LYS A 244 8.85 25.45 -0.46
C LYS A 244 8.10 25.80 0.84
N MET A 245 8.45 26.92 1.49
CA MET A 245 7.76 27.38 2.70
C MET A 245 6.36 27.97 2.41
N LEU A 246 6.12 28.36 1.16
CA LEU A 246 4.85 28.92 0.70
C LEU A 246 4.07 27.97 -0.21
N LEU A 247 4.53 26.74 -0.36
CA LEU A 247 3.85 25.68 -1.12
C LEU A 247 3.46 24.52 -0.18
N SER A 248 2.18 24.27 -0.05
CA SER A 248 1.69 23.06 0.61
C SER A 248 1.46 21.99 -0.44
N ILE A 249 2.34 20.99 -0.52
CA ILE A 249 2.27 19.88 -1.48
C ILE A 249 1.88 18.62 -0.73
N ILE A 250 0.66 18.14 -0.99
CA ILE A 250 0.11 16.94 -0.35
C ILE A 250 -0.02 15.84 -1.40
N ARG A 251 0.55 14.69 -1.13
CA ARG A 251 0.51 13.51 -2.02
C ARG A 251 0.15 12.26 -1.23
N LYS A 252 -0.42 11.28 -1.93
CA LYS A 252 -0.51 9.93 -1.38
C LYS A 252 0.92 9.36 -1.30
N LEU A 253 1.41 9.16 -0.09
CA LEU A 253 2.73 8.58 0.12
C LEU A 253 2.66 7.05 0.09
N CYS A 254 1.68 6.50 0.81
CA CYS A 254 1.49 5.06 0.92
C CYS A 254 0.02 4.75 1.19
N GLY A 255 -0.31 4.32 2.40
CA GLY A 255 -1.67 4.18 2.91
C GLY A 255 -2.27 5.49 3.47
N TYR A 256 -1.63 6.63 3.25
CA TYR A 256 -2.03 7.93 3.77
C TYR A 256 -1.58 9.07 2.86
N LEU A 257 -2.19 10.25 3.06
CA LEU A 257 -1.79 11.51 2.43
C LEU A 257 -0.81 12.24 3.33
N GLY A 258 0.22 12.84 2.77
CA GLY A 258 1.21 13.58 3.53
C GLY A 258 1.98 14.60 2.70
N SER A 259 2.62 15.55 3.40
CA SER A 259 3.55 16.51 2.80
C SER A 259 4.85 15.82 2.39
N ILE A 260 5.25 16.03 1.14
CA ILE A 260 6.54 15.52 0.64
C ILE A 260 7.73 16.32 1.13
N PHE A 261 7.50 17.53 1.67
CA PHE A 261 8.56 18.40 2.20
C PHE A 261 8.89 18.14 3.67
N GLU A 262 7.93 17.64 4.43
CA GLU A 262 8.07 17.43 5.87
C GLU A 262 8.63 16.05 6.22
N ARG A 263 8.72 15.15 5.24
CA ARG A 263 9.19 13.78 5.43
C ARG A 263 10.30 13.43 4.45
N PRO A 264 11.33 12.71 4.90
CA PRO A 264 12.32 12.16 3.99
C PRO A 264 11.68 11.04 3.15
N VAL A 265 11.39 11.33 1.89
CA VAL A 265 10.87 10.36 0.93
C VAL A 265 12.04 9.84 0.09
N ILE A 266 12.18 8.52 -0.01
CA ILE A 266 13.26 7.91 -0.80
C ILE A 266 13.02 8.08 -2.30
N ASN A 267 14.10 8.11 -3.09
CA ASN A 267 14.05 8.42 -4.52
C ASN A 267 13.06 7.57 -5.32
N GLY A 268 13.02 6.25 -5.10
CA GLY A 268 12.07 5.39 -5.80
C GLY A 268 10.61 5.72 -5.50
N LYS A 269 10.31 6.13 -4.26
CA LYS A 269 8.96 6.56 -3.90
C LYS A 269 8.60 7.90 -4.51
N MET A 270 9.54 8.83 -4.59
CA MET A 270 9.34 10.10 -5.33
C MET A 270 9.08 9.86 -6.80
N LYS A 271 9.82 8.94 -7.41
CA LYS A 271 9.63 8.54 -8.81
C LYS A 271 8.24 7.92 -9.03
N GLU A 272 7.79 7.04 -8.14
CA GLU A 272 6.44 6.49 -8.18
C GLU A 272 5.36 7.58 -8.08
N ILE A 273 5.49 8.52 -7.14
CA ILE A 273 4.56 9.65 -6.98
C ILE A 273 4.48 10.48 -8.26
N LYS A 274 5.61 10.77 -8.89
CA LYS A 274 5.68 11.56 -10.13
C LYS A 274 5.08 10.82 -11.33
N ASN A 275 5.34 9.52 -11.44
CA ASN A 275 4.86 8.70 -12.56
C ASN A 275 3.38 8.34 -12.46
N ARG A 276 2.78 8.53 -11.29
CA ARG A 276 1.39 8.18 -11.01
C ARG A 276 0.42 8.92 -11.94
N LYS A 277 -0.51 8.18 -12.51
CA LYS A 277 -1.55 8.72 -13.39
C LYS A 277 -2.90 8.72 -12.70
N ASN A 278 -3.68 9.76 -12.95
CA ASN A 278 -5.07 9.81 -12.52
C ASN A 278 -5.90 8.74 -13.25
N ASN A 279 -6.84 8.12 -12.55
CA ASN A 279 -7.78 7.19 -13.15
C ASN A 279 -8.71 7.96 -14.09
N LYS A 280 -8.69 7.62 -15.38
CA LYS A 280 -9.51 8.30 -16.39
C LYS A 280 -10.97 7.84 -16.32
N GLY A 281 -11.86 8.76 -16.65
CA GLY A 281 -13.30 8.52 -16.73
C GLY A 281 -14.15 9.39 -15.79
N CYS A 282 -13.48 10.18 -14.93
CA CYS A 282 -14.13 11.05 -13.95
C CYS A 282 -13.78 12.55 -14.12
N ASN A 283 -13.36 12.94 -15.33
CA ASN A 283 -13.15 14.37 -15.66
C ASN A 283 -14.46 15.03 -16.08
#